data_5de15e57b086ecd24abd3933fe0a8dab
#
_entry.id   5de15e57b086ecd24abd3933fe0a8dab
#
_cell.length_a   1.000
_cell.length_b   1.000
_cell.length_c   1.000
_cell.angle_alpha   90.00
_cell.angle_beta   90.00
_cell.angle_gamma   90.00
#
_symmetry.space_group_name_H-M   'P 1'
#
loop_
_entity.id
_entity.type
_entity.pdbx_description
1 polymer ?
#
loop_
_entity_poly.entity_id
_entity_poly.type
_entity_poly.pdbx_seq_one_letter_code
_entity_poly.pdbx_strand_id
1 'polypeptide(L)'
;MPAENFGRQLSCWKEGGRKACKNDITFNEMEADMHNLVPSIGELNADRSNYKFAADKVRVGQYGECEFQVDFKSKRVYVRDDIKGDIARIYFYMSDKYNVTLSKQERKMMEVWNKLDPVDEWERIKNKRVFKLQGNKNSFID
;
A
#
# COMPACT_ATOMS: atom_id res chain seq x y z
N MET A 1 -1.64 -0.22 -1.11
CA MET A 1 -2.29 -1.28 -0.27
C MET A 1 -2.96 -2.31 -1.17
N PRO A 2 -2.82 -3.65 -0.96
CA PRO A 2 -3.50 -4.65 -1.79
C PRO A 2 -5.02 -4.58 -1.69
N ALA A 3 -5.70 -4.84 -2.81
CA ALA A 3 -7.17 -4.81 -2.87
C ALA A 3 -7.84 -5.76 -1.87
N GLU A 4 -7.25 -6.92 -1.61
CA GLU A 4 -7.78 -7.85 -0.61
C GLU A 4 -7.75 -7.27 0.82
N ASN A 5 -6.73 -6.47 1.15
CA ASN A 5 -6.58 -5.94 2.51
C ASN A 5 -7.68 -4.95 2.88
N PHE A 6 -8.10 -4.10 1.93
CA PHE A 6 -9.24 -3.21 2.16
C PHE A 6 -10.57 -3.88 1.81
N GLY A 7 -10.60 -4.69 0.78
CA GLY A 7 -11.82 -5.41 0.36
C GLY A 7 -12.43 -6.26 1.46
N ARG A 8 -11.59 -6.99 2.21
CA ARG A 8 -12.05 -7.83 3.35
C ARG A 8 -12.80 -7.06 4.43
N GLN A 9 -12.69 -5.75 4.47
CA GLN A 9 -13.40 -4.90 5.42
C GLN A 9 -14.80 -4.47 4.92
N LEU A 10 -15.09 -4.72 3.63
CA LEU A 10 -16.39 -4.42 3.02
C LEU A 10 -17.36 -5.60 3.11
N SER A 11 -18.66 -5.30 3.19
CA SER A 11 -19.71 -6.32 3.25
C SER A 11 -19.71 -7.22 2.02
N CYS A 12 -19.57 -6.65 0.82
CA CYS A 12 -19.54 -7.40 -0.43
C CYS A 12 -18.46 -8.49 -0.47
N TRP A 13 -17.32 -8.28 0.21
CA TRP A 13 -16.25 -9.28 0.24
C TRP A 13 -16.64 -10.54 1.00
N LYS A 14 -17.48 -10.40 2.03
CA LYS A 14 -17.96 -11.53 2.84
C LYS A 14 -18.91 -12.43 2.04
N GLU A 15 -19.60 -11.89 1.03
CA GLU A 15 -20.55 -12.60 0.19
C GLU A 15 -19.90 -13.44 -0.92
N GLY A 16 -18.67 -13.14 -1.34
CA GLY A 16 -18.01 -13.86 -2.42
C GLY A 16 -16.68 -13.27 -2.88
N GLY A 17 -15.97 -12.57 -1.96
CA GLY A 17 -14.66 -12.00 -2.21
C GLY A 17 -14.68 -10.91 -3.29
N ARG A 18 -13.55 -10.73 -3.98
CA ARG A 18 -13.41 -9.69 -5.03
C ARG A 18 -14.48 -9.77 -6.11
N LYS A 19 -14.94 -10.99 -6.44
CA LYS A 19 -15.96 -11.18 -7.47
C LYS A 19 -17.31 -10.57 -7.07
N ALA A 20 -17.71 -10.70 -5.81
CA ALA A 20 -18.92 -10.09 -5.29
C ALA A 20 -18.83 -8.57 -5.21
N CYS A 21 -17.63 -8.01 -4.96
CA CYS A 21 -17.41 -6.57 -4.88
C CYS A 21 -17.35 -5.86 -6.26
N LYS A 22 -17.44 -6.56 -7.38
CA LYS A 22 -17.36 -5.94 -8.72
C LYS A 22 -18.36 -4.80 -8.95
N ASN A 23 -19.52 -4.88 -8.33
CA ASN A 23 -20.58 -3.88 -8.45
C ASN A 23 -20.67 -2.93 -7.23
N ASP A 24 -19.75 -3.07 -6.27
CA ASP A 24 -19.69 -2.17 -5.11
C ASP A 24 -18.91 -0.91 -5.50
N ILE A 25 -19.57 0.24 -5.40
CA ILE A 25 -19.01 1.54 -5.79
C ILE A 25 -17.78 1.87 -4.95
N THR A 26 -17.85 1.67 -3.64
CA THR A 26 -16.75 1.97 -2.72
C THR A 26 -15.52 1.11 -3.02
N PHE A 27 -15.71 -0.20 -3.27
CA PHE A 27 -14.62 -1.08 -3.65
C PHE A 27 -13.95 -0.63 -4.96
N ASN A 28 -14.74 -0.28 -5.96
CA ASN A 28 -14.23 0.17 -7.25
C ASN A 28 -13.45 1.49 -7.14
N GLU A 29 -13.92 2.43 -6.34
CA GLU A 29 -13.20 3.68 -6.04
C GLU A 29 -11.86 3.42 -5.36
N MET A 30 -11.84 2.55 -4.34
CA MET A 30 -10.62 2.19 -3.61
C MET A 30 -9.60 1.46 -4.50
N GLU A 31 -10.08 0.57 -5.39
CA GLU A 31 -9.23 -0.19 -6.30
C GLU A 31 -8.62 0.69 -7.40
N ALA A 32 -9.37 1.67 -7.87
CA ALA A 32 -8.96 2.61 -8.92
C ALA A 32 -8.19 3.83 -8.39
N ASP A 33 -8.11 4.03 -7.07
CA ASP A 33 -7.51 5.23 -6.50
C ASP A 33 -6.01 5.34 -6.85
N MET A 34 -5.67 6.36 -7.61
CA MET A 34 -4.30 6.58 -8.12
C MET A 34 -3.28 6.84 -7.01
N HIS A 35 -3.70 7.30 -5.84
CA HIS A 35 -2.79 7.44 -4.69
C HIS A 35 -2.35 6.07 -4.15
N ASN A 36 -3.16 5.03 -4.31
CA ASN A 36 -2.83 3.66 -3.92
C ASN A 36 -2.06 2.88 -5.01
N LEU A 37 -1.96 3.41 -6.23
CA LEU A 37 -1.28 2.75 -7.33
C LEU A 37 0.19 3.18 -7.41
N VAL A 38 1.07 2.21 -7.55
CA VAL A 38 2.51 2.41 -7.76
C VAL A 38 3.01 1.47 -8.87
N PRO A 39 3.97 1.91 -9.68
CA PRO A 39 4.65 1.02 -10.62
C PRO A 39 5.34 -0.11 -9.86
N SER A 40 5.26 -1.32 -10.38
CA SER A 40 5.91 -2.49 -9.79
C SER A 40 6.32 -3.49 -10.86
N ILE A 41 7.43 -4.20 -10.63
CA ILE A 41 7.82 -5.35 -11.44
C ILE A 41 6.80 -6.47 -11.23
N GLY A 42 6.31 -7.07 -12.32
CA GLY A 42 5.21 -8.03 -12.28
C GLY A 42 5.48 -9.23 -11.38
N GLU A 43 6.68 -9.81 -11.42
CA GLU A 43 7.10 -10.91 -10.56
C GLU A 43 7.03 -10.52 -9.07
N LEU A 44 7.63 -9.40 -8.69
CA LEU A 44 7.63 -8.92 -7.30
C LEU A 44 6.21 -8.65 -6.80
N ASN A 45 5.37 -8.07 -7.65
CA ASN A 45 3.98 -7.80 -7.30
C ASN A 45 3.17 -9.09 -7.13
N ALA A 46 3.40 -10.09 -7.97
CA ALA A 46 2.74 -11.39 -7.87
C ALA A 46 3.15 -12.13 -6.57
N ASP A 47 4.45 -12.19 -6.29
CA ASP A 47 4.98 -12.86 -5.11
C ASP A 47 4.60 -12.14 -3.81
N ARG A 48 4.54 -10.81 -3.85
CA ARG A 48 4.04 -10.02 -2.73
C ARG A 48 2.60 -10.37 -2.37
N SER A 49 1.73 -10.64 -3.35
CA SER A 49 0.33 -10.98 -3.11
C SER A 49 -0.36 -9.98 -2.15
N ASN A 50 -1.05 -10.46 -1.12
CA ASN A 50 -1.67 -9.66 -0.05
C ASN A 50 -0.86 -9.65 1.26
N TYR A 51 0.40 -10.08 1.21
CA TYR A 51 1.24 -10.21 2.39
C TYR A 51 1.50 -8.85 3.06
N LYS A 52 1.60 -8.88 4.39
CA LYS A 52 1.88 -7.67 5.19
C LYS A 52 3.36 -7.34 5.15
N PHE A 53 3.64 -6.05 5.23
CA PHE A 53 5.02 -5.59 5.39
C PHE A 53 5.59 -5.95 6.76
N ALA A 54 6.91 -6.16 6.79
CA ALA A 54 7.70 -6.39 8.01
C ALA A 54 8.61 -5.18 8.28
N ALA A 55 8.86 -4.91 9.56
CA ALA A 55 9.66 -3.76 10.00
C ALA A 55 11.16 -3.97 9.75
N ASP A 56 11.62 -5.21 9.73
CA ASP A 56 13.04 -5.55 9.64
C ASP A 56 13.66 -5.15 8.31
N LYS A 57 14.99 -5.14 8.28
CA LYS A 57 15.74 -4.86 7.06
C LYS A 57 15.58 -5.97 6.03
N VAL A 58 15.48 -5.57 4.77
CA VAL A 58 15.49 -6.48 3.64
C VAL A 58 16.84 -7.19 3.51
N ARG A 59 16.82 -8.45 3.06
CA ARG A 59 17.99 -9.19 2.62
C ARG A 59 18.00 -9.24 1.10
N VAL A 60 19.12 -8.85 0.51
CA VAL A 60 19.34 -8.91 -0.94
C VAL A 60 19.60 -10.34 -1.38
N GLY A 61 19.25 -10.68 -2.62
CA GLY A 61 19.61 -11.95 -3.25
C GLY A 61 18.43 -12.80 -3.71
N GLN A 62 17.22 -12.66 -3.15
CA GLN A 62 16.05 -13.41 -3.60
C GLN A 62 15.61 -13.00 -5.01
N TYR A 63 15.75 -11.72 -5.33
CA TYR A 63 15.40 -11.13 -6.63
C TYR A 63 16.63 -10.39 -7.22
N GLY A 64 17.77 -11.06 -7.26
CA GLY A 64 19.03 -10.48 -7.70
C GLY A 64 19.49 -9.34 -6.78
N GLU A 65 19.83 -8.20 -7.35
CA GLU A 65 20.25 -7.00 -6.60
C GLU A 65 19.07 -6.17 -6.07
N CYS A 66 17.84 -6.57 -6.36
CA CYS A 66 16.67 -5.84 -5.90
C CYS A 66 16.50 -5.98 -4.38
N GLU A 67 16.43 -4.87 -3.69
CA GLU A 67 16.21 -4.81 -2.23
C GLU A 67 14.73 -5.06 -1.91
N PHE A 68 14.30 -6.28 -2.21
CA PHE A 68 12.97 -6.79 -1.98
C PHE A 68 13.05 -8.25 -1.55
N GLN A 69 12.25 -8.65 -0.58
CA GLN A 69 12.23 -10.02 -0.06
C GLN A 69 10.81 -10.43 0.31
N VAL A 70 10.45 -11.66 -0.01
CA VAL A 70 9.19 -12.28 0.40
C VAL A 70 9.49 -13.50 1.25
N ASP A 71 8.98 -13.52 2.47
CA ASP A 71 8.91 -14.71 3.30
C ASP A 71 7.54 -15.36 3.12
N PHE A 72 7.51 -16.37 2.25
CA PHE A 72 6.28 -17.12 1.94
C PHE A 72 5.74 -17.90 3.15
N LYS A 73 6.61 -18.31 4.07
CA LYS A 73 6.22 -19.06 5.25
C LYS A 73 5.50 -18.19 6.27
N SER A 74 6.06 -17.03 6.57
CA SER A 74 5.46 -16.07 7.52
C SER A 74 4.47 -15.11 6.84
N LYS A 75 4.37 -15.13 5.50
CA LYS A 75 3.55 -14.22 4.68
C LYS A 75 3.90 -12.76 4.96
N ARG A 76 5.19 -12.43 4.86
CA ARG A 76 5.75 -11.10 5.11
C ARG A 76 6.57 -10.62 3.93
N VAL A 77 6.60 -9.31 3.77
CA VAL A 77 7.36 -8.63 2.72
C VAL A 77 8.29 -7.61 3.35
N TYR A 78 9.54 -7.61 2.89
CA TYR A 78 10.58 -6.69 3.31
C TYR A 78 10.96 -5.82 2.13
N VAL A 79 11.09 -4.54 2.36
CA VAL A 79 11.39 -3.54 1.33
C VAL A 79 12.55 -2.66 1.76
N ARG A 80 13.20 -2.02 0.80
CA ARG A 80 14.26 -1.04 1.03
C ARG A 80 13.76 0.13 1.90
N ASP A 81 14.70 0.78 2.59
CA ASP A 81 14.35 1.78 3.59
C ASP A 81 13.77 3.07 2.97
N ASP A 82 14.21 3.45 1.78
CA ASP A 82 13.84 4.68 1.05
C ASP A 82 12.48 4.67 0.33
N ILE A 83 11.64 3.66 0.58
CA ILE A 83 10.23 3.62 0.14
C ILE A 83 9.28 3.30 1.30
N LYS A 84 9.80 3.16 2.50
CA LYS A 84 8.97 2.82 3.66
C LYS A 84 8.00 3.93 4.02
N GLY A 85 8.46 5.19 3.93
CA GLY A 85 7.63 6.36 4.13
C GLY A 85 6.52 6.50 3.11
N ASP A 86 6.84 6.27 1.83
CA ASP A 86 5.86 6.26 0.74
C ASP A 86 4.72 5.27 1.01
N ILE A 87 5.09 4.05 1.42
CA ILE A 87 4.13 3.01 1.78
C ILE A 87 3.28 3.46 2.96
N ALA A 88 3.89 4.03 4.00
CA ALA A 88 3.18 4.50 5.18
C ALA A 88 2.14 5.57 4.83
N ARG A 89 2.51 6.57 4.01
CA ARG A 89 1.63 7.65 3.57
C ARG A 89 0.47 7.17 2.70
N ILE A 90 0.69 6.12 1.89
CA ILE A 90 -0.39 5.45 1.15
C ILE A 90 -1.36 4.76 2.13
N TYR A 91 -0.85 4.06 3.14
CA TYR A 91 -1.69 3.37 4.12
C TYR A 91 -2.49 4.35 4.99
N PHE A 92 -1.89 5.47 5.39
CA PHE A 92 -2.60 6.53 6.11
C PHE A 92 -3.70 7.16 5.25
N TYR A 93 -3.39 7.45 3.98
CA TYR A 93 -4.37 7.98 3.04
C TYR A 93 -5.57 7.04 2.85
N MET A 94 -5.33 5.74 2.63
CA MET A 94 -6.41 4.77 2.49
C MET A 94 -7.23 4.63 3.77
N SER A 95 -6.57 4.71 4.93
CA SER A 95 -7.24 4.70 6.24
C SER A 95 -8.10 5.93 6.46
N ASP A 96 -7.60 7.11 6.12
CA ASP A 96 -8.29 8.39 6.31
C ASP A 96 -9.48 8.55 5.35
N LYS A 97 -9.24 8.36 4.06
CA LYS A 97 -10.25 8.57 3.02
C LYS A 97 -11.36 7.52 3.01
N TYR A 98 -11.02 6.26 3.25
CA TYR A 98 -11.94 5.13 3.10
C TYR A 98 -12.25 4.39 4.41
N ASN A 99 -11.80 4.92 5.55
CA ASN A 99 -11.95 4.29 6.86
C ASN A 99 -11.37 2.86 6.95
N VAL A 100 -10.33 2.57 6.16
CA VAL A 100 -9.64 1.27 6.23
C VAL A 100 -8.96 1.13 7.57
N THR A 101 -9.35 0.12 8.34
CA THR A 101 -8.78 -0.14 9.66
C THR A 101 -7.37 -0.72 9.54
N LEU A 102 -6.42 -0.08 10.18
CA LEU A 102 -5.06 -0.58 10.39
C LEU A 102 -4.95 -1.18 11.80
N SER A 103 -4.33 -2.33 11.94
CA SER A 103 -4.03 -2.86 13.28
C SER A 103 -3.10 -1.92 14.05
N LYS A 104 -3.12 -1.97 15.39
CA LYS A 104 -2.22 -1.15 16.23
C LYS A 104 -0.74 -1.32 15.87
N GLN A 105 -0.32 -2.55 15.61
CA GLN A 105 1.06 -2.85 15.21
C GLN A 105 1.40 -2.25 13.84
N GLU A 106 0.51 -2.41 12.86
CA GLU A 106 0.68 -1.88 11.52
C GLU A 106 0.73 -0.35 11.52
N ARG A 107 -0.19 0.31 12.21
CA ARG A 107 -0.18 1.77 12.39
C ARG A 107 1.12 2.26 13.03
N LYS A 108 1.56 1.64 14.13
CA LYS A 108 2.80 2.01 14.80
C LYS A 108 4.03 1.83 13.89
N MET A 109 4.09 0.76 13.12
CA MET A 109 5.15 0.54 12.14
C MET A 109 5.14 1.64 11.06
N MET A 110 3.97 1.97 10.50
CA MET A 110 3.82 3.02 9.50
C MET A 110 4.19 4.41 10.06
N GLU A 111 3.87 4.71 11.31
CA GLU A 111 4.28 5.96 11.97
C GLU A 111 5.80 6.09 12.07
N VAL A 112 6.49 4.99 12.40
CA VAL A 112 7.97 4.96 12.43
C VAL A 112 8.53 5.15 11.01
N TRP A 113 8.00 4.45 10.04
CA TRP A 113 8.43 4.55 8.65
C TRP A 113 8.26 5.94 8.07
N ASN A 114 7.13 6.59 8.32
CA ASN A 114 6.86 7.96 7.89
C ASN A 114 7.86 8.99 8.47
N LYS A 115 8.40 8.72 9.67
CA LYS A 115 9.43 9.58 10.30
C LYS A 115 10.83 9.33 9.77
N LEU A 116 11.15 8.06 9.47
CA LEU A 116 12.48 7.65 9.00
C LEU A 116 12.71 7.97 7.53
N ASP A 117 11.65 7.95 6.74
CA ASP A 117 11.66 8.21 5.31
C ASP A 117 10.71 9.37 5.00
N PRO A 118 11.18 10.62 5.07
CA PRO A 118 10.36 11.80 4.85
C PRO A 118 9.93 11.96 3.40
N VAL A 119 8.89 12.77 3.18
CA VAL A 119 8.34 13.05 1.85
C VAL A 119 9.41 13.56 0.89
N ASP A 120 9.54 12.88 -0.24
CA ASP A 120 10.47 13.23 -1.30
C ASP A 120 9.83 14.05 -2.44
N GLU A 121 10.64 14.43 -3.43
CA GLU A 121 10.17 15.20 -4.58
C GLU A 121 9.27 14.36 -5.50
N TRP A 122 9.55 13.08 -5.66
CA TRP A 122 8.74 12.20 -6.50
C TRP A 122 7.31 12.08 -5.97
N GLU A 123 7.14 11.92 -4.67
CA GLU A 123 5.84 11.88 -4.04
C GLU A 123 5.07 13.20 -4.24
N ARG A 124 5.74 14.34 -4.07
CA ARG A 124 5.12 15.66 -4.32
C ARG A 124 4.66 15.82 -5.76
N ILE A 125 5.48 15.39 -6.72
CA ILE A 125 5.12 15.42 -8.15
C ILE A 125 3.94 14.50 -8.41
N LYS A 126 3.97 13.26 -7.90
CA LYS A 126 2.87 12.30 -8.01
C LYS A 126 1.58 12.87 -7.43
N ASN A 127 1.64 13.42 -6.22
CA ASN A 127 0.48 14.01 -5.53
C ASN A 127 -0.17 15.13 -6.35
N LYS A 128 0.64 16.04 -6.93
CA LYS A 128 0.17 17.11 -7.82
C LYS A 128 -0.47 16.57 -9.10
N ARG A 129 0.13 15.54 -9.72
CA ARG A 129 -0.40 14.93 -10.95
C ARG A 129 -1.70 14.20 -10.70
N VAL A 130 -1.77 13.41 -9.63
CA VAL A 130 -3.00 12.70 -9.24
C VAL A 130 -4.11 13.70 -8.92
N PHE A 131 -3.82 14.80 -8.23
CA PHE A 131 -4.79 15.86 -7.98
C PHE A 131 -5.41 16.42 -9.27
N LYS A 132 -4.62 16.63 -10.31
CA LYS A 132 -5.11 17.12 -11.61
C LYS A 132 -6.05 16.13 -12.32
N LEU A 133 -5.86 14.83 -12.10
CA LEU A 133 -6.62 13.77 -12.76
C LEU A 133 -7.82 13.30 -11.95
N GLN A 134 -7.65 13.16 -10.65
CA GLN A 134 -8.61 12.53 -9.73
C GLN A 134 -9.35 13.55 -8.85
N GLY A 135 -8.83 14.79 -8.74
CA GLY A 135 -9.48 15.88 -8.02
C GLY A 135 -9.21 15.94 -6.51
N ASN A 136 -8.42 15.01 -5.96
CA ASN A 136 -8.07 15.00 -4.54
C ASN A 136 -6.58 14.78 -4.31
N LYS A 137 -6.09 15.18 -3.16
CA LYS A 137 -4.70 15.02 -2.73
C LYS A 137 -4.58 13.96 -1.63
N ASN A 138 -3.41 13.36 -1.55
CA ASN A 138 -2.99 12.68 -0.33
C ASN A 138 -2.48 13.74 0.66
N SER A 139 -3.22 13.98 1.75
CA SER A 139 -2.91 14.99 2.77
C SER A 139 -1.67 14.68 3.60
N PHE A 140 -1.13 13.46 3.50
CA PHE A 140 0.11 13.05 4.16
C PHE A 140 1.36 13.37 3.34
N ILE A 141 1.20 13.97 2.15
CA ILE A 141 2.27 14.38 1.22
C ILE A 141 2.13 15.89 0.98
N ASP A 142 2.94 16.67 1.64
CA ASP A 142 3.04 18.13 1.48
C ASP A 142 4.27 18.53 0.67
#